data_8fc659e3f39d6e4ccf92626ef0e5fdb5
#
_entry.id   8fc659e3f39d6e4ccf92626ef0e5fdb5
#
_cell.length_a   1.000
_cell.length_b   1.000
_cell.length_c   1.000
_cell.angle_alpha   90.00
_cell.angle_beta   90.00
_cell.angle_gamma   90.00
#
_symmetry.space_group_name_H-M   'P 1'
#
loop_
_entity.id
_entity.type
_entity.pdbx_description
1 polymer ?
#
loop_
_entity_poly.entity_id
_entity_poly.type
_entity_poly.pdbx_seq_one_letter_code
_entity_poly.pdbx_strand_id
1 'polypeptide(L)'
;MRKGIWACLAGLLLVSTTAVRAELPAGYQLTLLTENFPPYNFSVDGKNFARESELKGIAVDMVREMCQRAGISYNLTLRFPWERIYGMALDQPDHGVFVTARLPEREALFKWVGPIGPDDWVLLGRADSHLQLRSLDDVRKQQLKIGAYKGDAIAESLVQQGFQPDLALRDQENVQRLVKGQIDVWATGDPAGRYLARQEDVSGLKMLLRFNSGELFLALNKQTPDEVVQKLQKALDEMRQSGAVQTIFNRYL
;
A
#
# COMPACT_ATOMS: atom_id res chain seq x y z
N MET A 1 -38.34 28.82 -69.82
CA MET A 1 -37.55 29.17 -68.66
C MET A 1 -37.76 28.07 -67.58
N ARG A 2 -36.87 27.13 -67.49
CA ARG A 2 -36.91 26.02 -66.45
C ARG A 2 -35.61 26.07 -65.66
N LYS A 3 -35.70 26.48 -64.40
CA LYS A 3 -34.58 26.51 -63.44
C LYS A 3 -34.41 25.12 -62.83
N GLY A 4 -33.27 24.47 -63.10
CA GLY A 4 -32.90 23.23 -62.47
C GLY A 4 -32.31 23.49 -61.09
N ILE A 5 -32.84 22.78 -60.05
CA ILE A 5 -32.31 22.81 -58.71
C ILE A 5 -31.35 21.62 -58.58
N TRP A 6 -30.08 21.89 -58.35
CA TRP A 6 -29.09 20.88 -58.00
C TRP A 6 -29.07 20.70 -56.48
N ALA A 7 -29.47 19.54 -56.00
CA ALA A 7 -29.35 19.14 -54.59
C ALA A 7 -28.00 18.45 -54.38
N CYS A 8 -27.09 19.13 -53.68
CA CYS A 8 -25.86 18.51 -53.20
C CYS A 8 -26.17 17.63 -51.97
N LEU A 9 -26.12 16.33 -52.13
CA LEU A 9 -26.06 15.39 -51.00
C LEU A 9 -24.62 15.37 -50.45
N ALA A 10 -24.40 15.99 -49.29
CA ALA A 10 -23.18 15.84 -48.50
C ALA A 10 -23.30 14.57 -47.66
N GLY A 11 -22.65 13.49 -48.11
CA GLY A 11 -22.54 12.26 -47.36
C GLY A 11 -21.59 12.43 -46.14
N LEU A 12 -22.12 12.41 -44.95
CA LEU A 12 -21.35 12.39 -43.71
C LEU A 12 -20.76 10.98 -43.48
N LEU A 13 -19.49 10.80 -43.82
CA LEU A 13 -18.75 9.58 -43.46
C LEU A 13 -18.46 9.58 -41.94
N LEU A 14 -19.25 8.85 -41.18
CA LEU A 14 -18.96 8.51 -39.79
C LEU A 14 -17.77 7.52 -39.77
N VAL A 15 -16.57 8.05 -39.54
CA VAL A 15 -15.39 7.22 -39.24
C VAL A 15 -15.52 6.74 -37.82
N SER A 16 -16.03 5.52 -37.64
CA SER A 16 -16.00 4.82 -36.35
C SER A 16 -14.56 4.45 -36.04
N THR A 17 -13.87 5.21 -35.20
CA THR A 17 -12.58 4.83 -34.64
C THR A 17 -12.81 3.71 -33.64
N THR A 18 -12.69 2.46 -34.06
CA THR A 18 -12.53 1.33 -33.14
C THR A 18 -11.20 1.51 -32.45
N ALA A 19 -11.24 1.83 -31.15
CA ALA A 19 -10.04 1.80 -30.32
C ALA A 19 -9.50 0.35 -30.37
N VAL A 20 -8.40 0.15 -31.06
CA VAL A 20 -7.65 -1.11 -31.03
C VAL A 20 -7.19 -1.30 -29.62
N ARG A 21 -7.87 -2.16 -28.89
CA ARG A 21 -7.44 -2.61 -27.57
C ARG A 21 -6.25 -3.53 -27.79
N ALA A 22 -5.07 -3.07 -27.45
CA ALA A 22 -3.87 -3.89 -27.54
C ALA A 22 -4.06 -5.08 -26.60
N GLU A 23 -4.19 -6.30 -27.16
CA GLU A 23 -4.20 -7.51 -26.35
C GLU A 23 -2.86 -7.65 -25.63
N LEU A 24 -2.94 -8.12 -24.37
CA LEU A 24 -1.74 -8.38 -23.59
C LEU A 24 -0.89 -9.45 -24.32
N PRO A 25 0.44 -9.35 -24.27
CA PRO A 25 1.33 -10.36 -24.83
C PRO A 25 0.96 -11.75 -24.32
N ALA A 26 1.05 -12.75 -25.18
CA ALA A 26 0.85 -14.15 -24.77
C ALA A 26 1.81 -14.52 -23.65
N GLY A 27 1.25 -15.07 -22.55
CA GLY A 27 2.05 -15.39 -21.37
C GLY A 27 2.38 -14.21 -20.46
N TYR A 28 1.72 -13.05 -20.62
CA TYR A 28 1.90 -11.91 -19.72
C TYR A 28 1.68 -12.31 -18.26
N GLN A 29 2.63 -11.92 -17.40
CA GLN A 29 2.61 -12.24 -15.98
C GLN A 29 3.18 -11.08 -15.15
N LEU A 30 2.47 -10.68 -14.09
CA LEU A 30 2.97 -9.74 -13.10
C LEU A 30 3.87 -10.42 -12.08
N THR A 31 4.93 -9.75 -11.67
CA THR A 31 5.70 -10.09 -10.47
C THR A 31 5.31 -9.15 -9.35
N LEU A 32 4.62 -9.67 -8.34
CA LEU A 32 4.12 -8.90 -7.21
C LEU A 32 4.98 -9.16 -5.98
N LEU A 33 5.42 -8.09 -5.36
CA LEU A 33 6.34 -8.10 -4.23
C LEU A 33 5.67 -7.47 -3.01
N THR A 34 5.99 -7.98 -1.84
CA THR A 34 5.57 -7.41 -0.56
C THR A 34 6.58 -7.76 0.52
N GLU A 35 6.44 -7.18 1.70
CA GLU A 35 7.19 -7.56 2.90
C GLU A 35 6.25 -7.87 4.08
N ASN A 36 6.79 -8.12 5.27
CA ASN A 36 5.97 -8.32 6.45
C ASN A 36 5.43 -6.98 6.96
N PHE A 37 4.14 -6.76 6.80
CA PHE A 37 3.38 -5.63 7.36
C PHE A 37 1.99 -6.11 7.80
N PRO A 38 1.92 -6.94 8.86
CA PRO A 38 0.66 -7.50 9.32
C PRO A 38 -0.25 -6.40 9.93
N PRO A 39 -1.58 -6.52 9.82
CA PRO A 39 -2.34 -7.65 9.27
C PRO A 39 -2.52 -7.64 7.74
N TYR A 40 -1.89 -6.70 7.03
CA TYR A 40 -2.07 -6.57 5.58
C TYR A 40 -1.38 -7.67 4.78
N ASN A 41 -0.13 -7.97 5.11
CA ASN A 41 0.68 -8.98 4.42
C ASN A 41 1.77 -9.51 5.35
N PHE A 42 1.86 -10.81 5.45
CA PHE A 42 2.86 -11.46 6.29
C PHE A 42 3.09 -12.92 5.90
N SER A 43 4.28 -13.44 6.21
CA SER A 43 4.56 -14.86 6.12
C SER A 43 4.00 -15.59 7.34
N VAL A 44 3.47 -16.80 7.12
CA VAL A 44 2.86 -17.62 8.19
C VAL A 44 3.86 -17.98 9.28
N ASP A 45 5.12 -18.16 8.91
CA ASP A 45 6.22 -18.53 9.79
C ASP A 45 7.09 -17.33 10.26
N GLY A 46 6.67 -16.10 9.95
CA GLY A 46 7.38 -14.87 10.33
C GLY A 46 8.70 -14.63 9.60
N LYS A 47 9.05 -15.45 8.60
CA LYS A 47 10.29 -15.27 7.83
C LYS A 47 10.23 -14.07 6.91
N ASN A 48 11.41 -13.56 6.56
CA ASN A 48 11.61 -12.42 5.66
C ASN A 48 11.67 -12.81 4.17
N PHE A 49 11.36 -14.07 3.87
CA PHE A 49 11.17 -14.60 2.52
C PHE A 49 10.09 -15.67 2.57
N ALA A 50 9.08 -15.51 1.71
CA ALA A 50 8.01 -16.49 1.57
C ALA A 50 7.46 -16.49 0.14
N ARG A 51 7.01 -17.67 -0.32
CA ARG A 51 6.26 -17.83 -1.56
C ARG A 51 4.78 -17.64 -1.30
N GLU A 52 4.01 -17.48 -2.35
CA GLU A 52 2.58 -17.19 -2.28
C GLU A 52 1.79 -18.11 -1.34
N SER A 53 2.03 -19.41 -1.35
CA SER A 53 1.33 -20.37 -0.50
C SER A 53 1.55 -20.18 1.01
N GLU A 54 2.63 -19.48 1.38
CA GLU A 54 3.04 -19.20 2.75
C GLU A 54 2.61 -17.79 3.22
N LEU A 55 1.91 -17.04 2.35
CA LEU A 55 1.49 -15.66 2.61
C LEU A 55 0.05 -15.58 3.07
N LYS A 56 -0.20 -14.70 4.03
CA LYS A 56 -1.52 -14.31 4.52
C LYS A 56 -1.62 -12.80 4.69
N GLY A 57 -2.84 -12.32 4.87
CA GLY A 57 -3.14 -10.95 5.19
C GLY A 57 -4.19 -10.32 4.29
N ILE A 58 -4.73 -9.20 4.74
CA ILE A 58 -5.80 -8.46 4.06
C ILE A 58 -5.42 -8.16 2.61
N ALA A 59 -4.24 -7.56 2.40
CA ALA A 59 -3.80 -7.15 1.07
C ALA A 59 -3.41 -8.34 0.19
N VAL A 60 -2.85 -9.41 0.78
CA VAL A 60 -2.57 -10.66 0.06
C VAL A 60 -3.84 -11.26 -0.51
N ASP A 61 -4.89 -11.39 0.31
CA ASP A 61 -6.18 -11.95 -0.13
C ASP A 61 -6.84 -11.03 -1.17
N MET A 62 -6.76 -9.70 -0.98
CA MET A 62 -7.29 -8.74 -1.97
C MET A 62 -6.57 -8.82 -3.31
N VAL A 63 -5.24 -8.87 -3.32
CA VAL A 63 -4.45 -8.93 -4.54
C VAL A 63 -4.71 -10.23 -5.30
N ARG A 64 -4.80 -11.37 -4.60
CA ARG A 64 -5.19 -12.65 -5.19
C ARG A 64 -6.54 -12.58 -5.89
N GLU A 65 -7.54 -12.08 -5.19
CA GLU A 65 -8.91 -11.98 -5.74
C GLU A 65 -8.98 -10.96 -6.88
N MET A 66 -8.28 -9.82 -6.78
CA MET A 66 -8.18 -8.87 -7.89
C MET A 66 -7.59 -9.52 -9.15
N CYS A 67 -6.46 -10.22 -9.03
CA CYS A 67 -5.81 -10.87 -10.15
C CYS A 67 -6.68 -11.96 -10.76
N GLN A 68 -7.35 -12.76 -9.92
CA GLN A 68 -8.29 -13.80 -10.38
C GLN A 68 -9.46 -13.20 -11.16
N ARG A 69 -10.13 -12.18 -10.64
CA ARG A 69 -11.25 -11.50 -11.32
C ARG A 69 -10.82 -10.79 -12.60
N ALA A 70 -9.63 -10.19 -12.58
CA ALA A 70 -9.05 -9.49 -13.72
C ALA A 70 -8.53 -10.46 -14.82
N GLY A 71 -8.38 -11.76 -14.53
CA GLY A 71 -7.75 -12.73 -15.43
C GLY A 71 -6.26 -12.42 -15.68
N ILE A 72 -5.56 -11.85 -14.71
CA ILE A 72 -4.13 -11.51 -14.80
C ILE A 72 -3.32 -12.58 -14.06
N SER A 73 -2.42 -13.22 -14.81
CA SER A 73 -1.44 -14.14 -14.22
C SER A 73 -0.39 -13.37 -13.41
N TYR A 74 0.05 -13.95 -12.30
CA TYR A 74 1.03 -13.30 -11.44
C TYR A 74 1.91 -14.32 -10.71
N ASN A 75 3.08 -13.82 -10.23
CA ASN A 75 3.89 -14.44 -9.19
C ASN A 75 3.88 -13.52 -7.98
N LEU A 76 3.67 -14.06 -6.78
CA LEU A 76 3.65 -13.30 -5.55
C LEU A 76 4.71 -13.83 -4.59
N THR A 77 5.58 -12.94 -4.12
CA THR A 77 6.62 -13.28 -3.14
C THR A 77 6.78 -12.18 -2.09
N LEU A 78 7.04 -12.61 -0.86
CA LEU A 78 7.48 -11.73 0.21
C LEU A 78 8.99 -11.72 0.28
N ARG A 79 9.59 -10.53 0.32
CA ARG A 79 11.04 -10.32 0.44
C ARG A 79 11.34 -9.11 1.32
N PHE A 80 12.50 -9.13 1.94
CA PHE A 80 13.04 -8.07 2.78
C PHE A 80 14.38 -7.57 2.19
N PRO A 81 14.79 -6.33 2.42
CA PRO A 81 14.04 -5.22 3.04
C PRO A 81 13.13 -4.48 2.04
N TRP A 82 12.28 -3.59 2.55
CA TRP A 82 11.39 -2.72 1.76
C TRP A 82 12.10 -2.00 0.62
N GLU A 83 13.19 -1.31 0.91
CA GLU A 83 13.98 -0.56 -0.07
C GLU A 83 14.34 -1.39 -1.30
N ARG A 84 14.65 -2.68 -1.09
CA ARG A 84 14.99 -3.61 -2.18
C ARG A 84 13.81 -3.90 -3.09
N ILE A 85 12.66 -4.26 -2.52
CA ILE A 85 11.48 -4.61 -3.33
C ILE A 85 10.86 -3.39 -3.99
N TYR A 86 10.92 -2.24 -3.33
CA TYR A 86 10.52 -0.96 -3.88
C TYR A 86 11.39 -0.60 -5.11
N GLY A 87 12.71 -0.71 -5.00
CA GLY A 87 13.64 -0.52 -6.12
C GLY A 87 13.37 -1.48 -7.28
N MET A 88 13.09 -2.77 -7.00
CA MET A 88 12.73 -3.74 -8.05
C MET A 88 11.46 -3.32 -8.80
N ALA A 89 10.43 -2.83 -8.09
CA ALA A 89 9.21 -2.36 -8.72
C ALA A 89 9.41 -1.08 -9.54
N LEU A 90 10.36 -0.22 -9.17
CA LEU A 90 10.76 0.95 -9.95
C LEU A 90 11.47 0.59 -11.25
N ASP A 91 12.42 -0.34 -11.17
CA ASP A 91 13.40 -0.57 -12.23
C ASP A 91 12.99 -1.65 -13.23
N GLN A 92 12.14 -2.60 -12.82
CA GLN A 92 11.82 -3.77 -13.62
C GLN A 92 10.40 -3.70 -14.19
N PRO A 93 10.23 -3.83 -15.52
CA PRO A 93 8.91 -3.95 -16.13
C PRO A 93 8.10 -5.10 -15.51
N ASP A 94 6.78 -4.96 -15.52
CA ASP A 94 5.82 -5.95 -15.03
C ASP A 94 6.01 -6.33 -13.54
N HIS A 95 6.74 -5.50 -12.78
CA HIS A 95 6.84 -5.62 -11.33
C HIS A 95 5.89 -4.66 -10.63
N GLY A 96 5.41 -5.10 -9.48
CA GLY A 96 4.63 -4.27 -8.57
C GLY A 96 4.97 -4.59 -7.12
N VAL A 97 4.78 -3.58 -6.27
CA VAL A 97 4.93 -3.71 -4.82
C VAL A 97 3.65 -3.23 -4.15
N PHE A 98 3.14 -3.98 -3.18
CA PHE A 98 1.89 -3.63 -2.52
C PHE A 98 2.03 -3.49 -1.01
N VAL A 99 1.04 -2.83 -0.49
CA VAL A 99 0.94 -2.11 0.75
C VAL A 99 1.88 -0.91 0.73
N THR A 100 1.71 -0.09 -0.34
CA THR A 100 2.56 1.08 -0.59
C THR A 100 1.76 2.35 -0.32
N ALA A 101 2.29 3.24 0.52
CA ALA A 101 1.73 4.57 0.70
C ALA A 101 1.90 5.39 -0.59
N ARG A 102 0.79 5.94 -1.10
CA ARG A 102 0.77 6.82 -2.27
C ARG A 102 1.01 8.25 -1.84
N LEU A 103 2.28 8.65 -1.83
CA LEU A 103 2.72 9.97 -1.42
C LEU A 103 2.94 10.88 -2.64
N PRO A 104 2.87 12.21 -2.49
CA PRO A 104 3.09 13.16 -3.58
C PRO A 104 4.40 12.91 -4.35
N GLU A 105 5.50 12.64 -3.64
CA GLU A 105 6.81 12.35 -4.23
C GLU A 105 6.88 10.99 -4.95
N ARG A 106 5.97 10.08 -4.65
CA ARG A 106 5.86 8.75 -5.28
C ARG A 106 4.85 8.72 -6.42
N GLU A 107 3.95 9.72 -6.50
CA GLU A 107 2.82 9.77 -7.44
C GLU A 107 3.25 9.50 -8.89
N ALA A 108 4.29 10.18 -9.33
CA ALA A 108 4.80 10.09 -10.68
C ALA A 108 5.69 8.86 -10.95
N LEU A 109 6.01 8.05 -9.93
CA LEU A 109 6.94 6.93 -10.05
C LEU A 109 6.26 5.62 -10.47
N PHE A 110 4.97 5.48 -10.21
CA PHE A 110 4.21 4.24 -10.42
C PHE A 110 2.90 4.46 -11.15
N LYS A 111 2.28 3.37 -11.55
CA LYS A 111 0.85 3.27 -11.85
C LYS A 111 0.17 2.64 -10.64
N TRP A 112 -0.94 3.20 -10.21
CA TRP A 112 -1.55 2.88 -8.93
C TRP A 112 -2.86 2.12 -9.08
N VAL A 113 -3.06 1.08 -8.26
CA VAL A 113 -4.33 0.39 -8.09
C VAL A 113 -4.70 0.43 -6.61
N GLY A 114 -5.91 0.89 -6.30
CA GLY A 114 -6.32 1.02 -4.91
C GLY A 114 -7.47 2.00 -4.67
N PRO A 115 -7.61 2.45 -3.40
CA PRO A 115 -6.86 2.04 -2.21
C PRO A 115 -7.16 0.60 -1.78
N ILE A 116 -6.17 -0.09 -1.19
CA ILE A 116 -6.34 -1.44 -0.64
C ILE A 116 -6.88 -1.37 0.80
N GLY A 117 -6.44 -0.40 1.57
CA GLY A 117 -6.89 -0.19 2.94
C GLY A 117 -6.33 1.07 3.56
N PRO A 118 -6.83 1.44 4.77
CA PRO A 118 -6.32 2.60 5.51
C PRO A 118 -4.95 2.31 6.13
N ASP A 119 -4.17 3.37 6.30
CA ASP A 119 -2.94 3.38 7.07
C ASP A 119 -2.82 4.73 7.79
N ASP A 120 -3.46 4.83 8.94
CA ASP A 120 -3.34 6.00 9.78
C ASP A 120 -1.96 6.01 10.44
N TRP A 121 -1.21 7.08 10.27
CA TRP A 121 0.10 7.24 10.91
C TRP A 121 -0.06 7.77 12.32
N VAL A 122 0.39 6.98 13.27
CA VAL A 122 0.16 7.24 14.69
C VAL A 122 1.45 7.22 15.50
N LEU A 123 1.43 7.92 16.63
CA LEU A 123 2.39 7.72 17.70
C LEU A 123 1.71 6.87 18.78
N LEU A 124 2.23 5.68 18.99
CA LEU A 124 1.81 4.78 20.07
C LEU A 124 2.71 5.01 21.29
N GLY A 125 2.11 5.01 22.45
CA GLY A 125 2.79 5.04 23.75
C GLY A 125 2.42 3.84 24.60
N ARG A 126 3.16 3.63 25.69
CA ARG A 126 2.86 2.57 26.67
C ARG A 126 1.48 2.78 27.29
N ALA A 127 0.93 1.70 27.82
CA ALA A 127 -0.38 1.72 28.50
C ALA A 127 -0.42 2.67 29.73
N ASP A 128 0.69 2.82 30.42
CA ASP A 128 0.87 3.70 31.56
C ASP A 128 1.31 5.13 31.21
N SER A 129 1.47 5.44 29.93
CA SER A 129 1.91 6.76 29.48
C SER A 129 0.94 7.87 29.89
N HIS A 130 1.49 8.97 30.40
CA HIS A 130 0.78 10.22 30.75
C HIS A 130 1.02 11.32 29.72
N LEU A 131 1.71 11.03 28.62
CA LEU A 131 1.97 12.01 27.56
C LEU A 131 0.67 12.52 26.93
N GLN A 132 0.61 13.83 26.73
CA GLN A 132 -0.48 14.53 26.06
C GLN A 132 0.12 15.18 24.80
N LEU A 133 -0.20 14.65 23.64
CA LEU A 133 0.31 15.14 22.35
C LEU A 133 -0.88 15.62 21.48
N ARG A 134 -0.79 16.86 20.99
CA ARG A 134 -1.76 17.45 20.06
C ARG A 134 -1.19 17.59 18.65
N SER A 135 0.14 17.58 18.55
CA SER A 135 0.88 17.73 17.30
C SER A 135 2.29 17.13 17.43
N LEU A 136 2.98 16.98 16.30
CA LEU A 136 4.41 16.63 16.28
C LEU A 136 5.28 17.70 16.95
N ASP A 137 4.84 18.95 17.00
CA ASP A 137 5.57 20.00 17.74
C ASP A 137 5.63 19.75 19.25
N ASP A 138 4.62 19.08 19.82
CA ASP A 138 4.65 18.70 21.24
C ASP A 138 5.71 17.62 21.49
N VAL A 139 5.95 16.72 20.54
CA VAL A 139 7.04 15.74 20.58
C VAL A 139 8.41 16.46 20.62
N ARG A 140 8.58 17.48 19.76
CA ARG A 140 9.79 18.29 19.70
C ARG A 140 10.03 19.08 20.99
N LYS A 141 8.99 19.76 21.51
CA LYS A 141 9.08 20.55 22.75
C LYS A 141 9.42 19.69 23.96
N GLN A 142 8.89 18.47 24.02
CA GLN A 142 9.14 17.53 25.11
C GLN A 142 10.40 16.67 24.87
N GLN A 143 11.11 16.86 23.75
CA GLN A 143 12.32 16.11 23.36
C GLN A 143 12.14 14.59 23.41
N LEU A 144 10.96 14.10 22.99
CA LEU A 144 10.65 12.69 23.03
C LEU A 144 11.41 11.91 21.97
N LYS A 145 11.92 10.73 22.35
CA LYS A 145 12.57 9.79 21.44
C LYS A 145 11.51 9.03 20.65
N ILE A 146 11.55 9.18 19.33
CA ILE A 146 10.65 8.49 18.41
C ILE A 146 11.35 7.25 17.89
N GLY A 147 10.76 6.07 18.06
CA GLY A 147 11.14 4.87 17.32
C GLY A 147 10.35 4.78 16.02
N ALA A 148 11.00 4.34 14.93
CA ALA A 148 10.36 4.12 13.64
C ALA A 148 11.02 2.99 12.85
N TYR A 149 10.38 2.52 11.78
CA TYR A 149 10.94 1.51 10.89
C TYR A 149 11.77 2.17 9.79
N LYS A 150 13.00 1.65 9.57
CA LYS A 150 13.95 2.17 8.59
C LYS A 150 13.43 1.99 7.16
N GLY A 151 13.46 3.07 6.36
CA GLY A 151 13.03 3.07 4.95
C GLY A 151 11.51 3.11 4.75
N ASP A 152 10.73 3.15 5.84
CA ASP A 152 9.29 3.31 5.76
C ASP A 152 8.90 4.78 5.53
N ALA A 153 7.75 4.99 4.89
CA ALA A 153 7.19 6.30 4.59
C ALA A 153 7.00 7.17 5.83
N ILE A 154 6.63 6.57 6.95
CA ILE A 154 6.46 7.26 8.24
C ILE A 154 7.79 7.83 8.72
N ALA A 155 8.84 7.00 8.70
CA ALA A 155 10.19 7.43 9.09
C ALA A 155 10.72 8.52 8.15
N GLU A 156 10.56 8.36 6.84
CA GLU A 156 10.95 9.36 5.83
C GLU A 156 10.25 10.70 6.06
N SER A 157 8.93 10.68 6.28
CA SER A 157 8.14 11.89 6.57
C SER A 157 8.59 12.59 7.83
N LEU A 158 8.92 11.85 8.89
CA LEU A 158 9.44 12.43 10.13
C LEU A 158 10.80 13.11 9.90
N VAL A 159 11.69 12.48 9.14
CA VAL A 159 12.99 13.05 8.77
C VAL A 159 12.82 14.34 7.95
N GLN A 160 11.93 14.35 6.95
CA GLN A 160 11.62 15.55 6.16
C GLN A 160 11.09 16.70 7.02
N GLN A 161 10.38 16.39 8.11
CA GLN A 161 9.91 17.38 9.10
C GLN A 161 10.97 17.76 10.14
N GLY A 162 12.21 17.30 9.99
CA GLY A 162 13.34 17.65 10.83
C GLY A 162 13.45 16.86 12.14
N PHE A 163 12.74 15.72 12.25
CA PHE A 163 12.94 14.78 13.35
C PHE A 163 14.11 13.83 13.07
N GLN A 164 14.66 13.25 14.13
CA GLN A 164 15.69 12.23 14.07
C GLN A 164 15.18 10.95 14.76
N PRO A 165 14.31 10.15 14.10
CA PRO A 165 13.79 8.94 14.70
C PRO A 165 14.90 7.90 14.89
N ASP A 166 14.81 7.14 15.97
CA ASP A 166 15.67 6.00 16.25
C ASP A 166 15.15 4.80 15.45
N LEU A 167 15.86 4.46 14.36
CA LEU A 167 15.39 3.54 13.34
C LEU A 167 15.68 2.09 13.69
N ALA A 168 14.63 1.26 13.74
CA ALA A 168 14.70 -0.19 13.82
C ALA A 168 14.81 -0.82 12.43
N LEU A 169 15.43 -1.98 12.32
CA LEU A 169 15.49 -2.75 11.06
C LEU A 169 14.18 -3.48 10.74
N ARG A 170 13.33 -3.70 11.75
CA ARG A 170 11.98 -4.24 11.62
C ARG A 170 11.06 -3.48 12.56
N ASP A 171 9.85 -3.17 12.11
CA ASP A 171 8.92 -2.38 12.91
C ASP A 171 8.53 -3.09 14.23
N GLN A 172 8.43 -4.42 14.21
CA GLN A 172 8.16 -5.24 15.38
C GLN A 172 9.17 -5.02 16.53
N GLU A 173 10.43 -4.69 16.24
CA GLU A 173 11.45 -4.42 17.27
C GLU A 173 11.08 -3.22 18.15
N ASN A 174 10.34 -2.25 17.58
CA ASN A 174 9.92 -1.06 18.30
C ASN A 174 8.94 -1.36 19.43
N VAL A 175 8.20 -2.47 19.38
CA VAL A 175 7.32 -2.91 20.48
C VAL A 175 8.10 -3.07 21.78
N GLN A 176 9.18 -3.88 21.75
CA GLN A 176 10.00 -4.12 22.91
C GLN A 176 10.83 -2.91 23.33
N ARG A 177 11.24 -2.09 22.38
CA ARG A 177 11.95 -0.82 22.64
C ARG A 177 11.06 0.17 23.37
N LEU A 178 9.77 0.27 22.99
CA LEU A 178 8.78 1.10 23.66
C LEU A 178 8.52 0.61 25.09
N VAL A 179 8.27 -0.69 25.27
CA VAL A 179 8.01 -1.30 26.61
C VAL A 179 9.19 -1.09 27.56
N LYS A 180 10.43 -1.24 27.07
CA LYS A 180 11.66 -1.06 27.85
C LYS A 180 12.04 0.41 28.04
N GLY A 181 11.30 1.37 27.52
CA GLY A 181 11.58 2.81 27.64
C GLY A 181 12.83 3.25 26.87
N GLN A 182 13.27 2.51 25.87
CA GLN A 182 14.38 2.91 24.99
C GLN A 182 13.94 4.00 24.01
N ILE A 183 12.65 4.01 23.65
CA ILE A 183 11.93 5.06 22.94
C ILE A 183 10.73 5.49 23.77
N ASP A 184 10.31 6.75 23.65
CA ASP A 184 9.18 7.30 24.39
C ASP A 184 7.86 7.08 23.64
N VAL A 185 7.91 7.16 22.30
CA VAL A 185 6.80 6.96 21.40
C VAL A 185 7.24 6.12 20.20
N TRP A 186 6.33 5.34 19.64
CA TRP A 186 6.55 4.54 18.45
C TRP A 186 5.69 5.07 17.30
N ALA A 187 6.34 5.54 16.24
CA ALA A 187 5.70 5.96 15.02
C ALA A 187 5.49 4.74 14.10
N THR A 188 4.24 4.42 13.81
CA THR A 188 3.84 3.24 13.02
C THR A 188 2.47 3.46 12.39
N GLY A 189 2.05 2.54 11.51
CA GLY A 189 0.69 2.51 10.98
C GLY A 189 -0.33 1.90 11.95
N ASP A 190 -1.56 2.35 11.96
CA ASP A 190 -2.69 1.69 12.64
C ASP A 190 -3.65 1.12 11.57
N PRO A 191 -3.89 -0.21 11.53
CA PRO A 191 -3.82 -1.16 12.65
C PRO A 191 -2.52 -1.96 12.80
N ALA A 192 -1.52 -1.77 11.95
CA ALA A 192 -0.30 -2.61 11.92
C ALA A 192 0.45 -2.64 13.27
N GLY A 193 0.73 -1.48 13.85
CA GLY A 193 1.44 -1.39 15.14
C GLY A 193 0.72 -2.12 16.28
N ARG A 194 -0.62 -2.02 16.35
CA ARG A 194 -1.39 -2.77 17.35
C ARG A 194 -1.36 -4.27 17.12
N TYR A 195 -1.35 -4.70 15.87
CA TYR A 195 -1.21 -6.11 15.53
C TYR A 195 0.16 -6.63 15.95
N LEU A 196 1.25 -5.93 15.62
CA LEU A 196 2.61 -6.27 16.02
C LEU A 196 2.77 -6.33 17.54
N ALA A 197 2.16 -5.37 18.26
CA ALA A 197 2.17 -5.38 19.72
C ALA A 197 1.50 -6.64 20.29
N ARG A 198 0.34 -7.05 19.75
CA ARG A 198 -0.32 -8.31 20.18
C ARG A 198 0.52 -9.56 19.90
N GLN A 199 1.30 -9.58 18.81
CA GLN A 199 2.22 -10.68 18.51
C GLN A 199 3.36 -10.81 19.52
N GLU A 200 3.68 -9.72 20.21
CA GLU A 200 4.68 -9.64 21.29
C GLU A 200 4.04 -9.69 22.70
N ASP A 201 2.79 -10.16 22.80
CA ASP A 201 2.01 -10.23 24.05
C ASP A 201 1.86 -8.85 24.76
N VAL A 202 1.98 -7.75 23.99
CA VAL A 202 1.82 -6.39 24.47
C VAL A 202 0.43 -5.86 24.12
N SER A 203 -0.32 -5.45 25.12
CA SER A 203 -1.66 -4.90 25.00
C SER A 203 -1.77 -3.52 25.63
N GLY A 204 -2.88 -2.82 25.36
CA GLY A 204 -3.20 -1.55 26.00
C GLY A 204 -2.37 -0.36 25.55
N LEU A 205 -1.58 -0.47 24.46
CA LEU A 205 -0.88 0.69 23.91
C LEU A 205 -1.87 1.83 23.62
N LYS A 206 -1.50 3.04 24.03
CA LYS A 206 -2.30 4.25 23.81
C LYS A 206 -1.91 4.89 22.48
N MET A 207 -2.92 5.24 21.67
CA MET A 207 -2.69 6.19 20.58
C MET A 207 -2.56 7.58 21.21
N LEU A 208 -1.36 8.14 21.17
CA LEU A 208 -1.05 9.46 21.72
C LEU A 208 -1.31 10.56 20.70
N LEU A 209 -1.09 10.28 19.44
CA LEU A 209 -1.32 11.21 18.33
C LEU A 209 -1.58 10.43 17.05
N ARG A 210 -2.57 10.86 16.26
CA ARG A 210 -2.66 10.57 14.82
C ARG A 210 -2.17 11.80 14.09
N PHE A 211 -1.11 11.68 13.31
CA PHE A 211 -0.49 12.83 12.64
C PHE A 211 -0.61 12.79 11.10
N ASN A 212 -1.08 11.68 10.54
CA ASN A 212 -1.48 11.57 9.16
C ASN A 212 -2.56 10.49 9.01
N SER A 213 -3.42 10.64 7.99
CA SER A 213 -4.33 9.59 7.55
C SER A 213 -3.95 9.23 6.13
N GLY A 214 -3.49 8.00 5.93
CA GLY A 214 -3.02 7.49 4.67
C GLY A 214 -3.87 6.34 4.15
N GLU A 215 -3.60 5.98 2.92
CA GLU A 215 -4.17 4.83 2.25
C GLU A 215 -3.06 4.02 1.57
N LEU A 216 -3.24 2.71 1.54
CA LEU A 216 -2.30 1.76 0.96
C LEU A 216 -2.76 1.32 -0.43
N PHE A 217 -1.80 1.14 -1.32
CA PHE A 217 -2.03 0.84 -2.73
C PHE A 217 -1.15 -0.31 -3.20
N LEU A 218 -1.51 -0.86 -4.35
CA LEU A 218 -0.61 -1.62 -5.22
C LEU A 218 0.05 -0.62 -6.18
N ALA A 219 1.37 -0.49 -6.08
CA ALA A 219 2.21 0.32 -6.95
C ALA A 219 2.80 -0.57 -8.05
N LEU A 220 2.44 -0.32 -9.29
CA LEU A 220 2.91 -1.05 -10.46
C LEU A 220 3.96 -0.22 -11.22
N ASN A 221 4.97 -0.89 -11.78
CA ASN A 221 5.97 -0.23 -12.63
C ASN A 221 5.28 0.61 -13.72
N LYS A 222 5.86 1.75 -14.09
CA LYS A 222 5.31 2.66 -15.11
C LYS A 222 5.13 2.03 -16.48
N GLN A 223 5.91 1.00 -16.80
CA GLN A 223 5.82 0.29 -18.07
C GLN A 223 4.72 -0.80 -18.07
N THR A 224 4.11 -1.08 -16.92
CA THR A 224 2.94 -1.98 -16.87
C THR A 224 1.85 -1.48 -17.83
N PRO A 225 1.29 -2.34 -18.71
CA PRO A 225 0.25 -1.93 -19.64
C PRO A 225 -0.96 -1.31 -18.92
N ASP A 226 -1.50 -0.21 -19.46
CA ASP A 226 -2.66 0.47 -18.86
C ASP A 226 -3.89 -0.44 -18.75
N GLU A 227 -4.03 -1.39 -19.68
CA GLU A 227 -5.09 -2.39 -19.62
C GLU A 227 -5.01 -3.25 -18.36
N VAL A 228 -3.81 -3.63 -17.91
CA VAL A 228 -3.60 -4.39 -16.68
C VAL A 228 -4.04 -3.57 -15.47
N VAL A 229 -3.61 -2.30 -15.40
CA VAL A 229 -3.99 -1.38 -14.33
C VAL A 229 -5.51 -1.21 -14.26
N GLN A 230 -6.15 -0.97 -15.42
CA GLN A 230 -7.61 -0.81 -15.50
C GLN A 230 -8.37 -2.07 -15.11
N LYS A 231 -7.92 -3.25 -15.54
CA LYS A 231 -8.54 -4.53 -15.16
C LYS A 231 -8.45 -4.79 -13.66
N LEU A 232 -7.30 -4.54 -13.05
CA LEU A 232 -7.11 -4.71 -11.61
C LEU A 232 -7.95 -3.70 -10.81
N GLN A 233 -7.98 -2.43 -11.23
CA GLN A 233 -8.81 -1.41 -10.57
C GLN A 233 -10.29 -1.77 -10.65
N LYS A 234 -10.77 -2.17 -11.84
CA LYS A 234 -12.15 -2.61 -12.03
C LYS A 234 -12.50 -3.79 -11.13
N ALA A 235 -11.62 -4.80 -11.05
CA ALA A 235 -11.82 -5.94 -10.17
C ALA A 235 -11.93 -5.52 -8.70
N LEU A 236 -11.08 -4.59 -8.24
CA LEU A 236 -11.15 -4.04 -6.89
C LEU A 236 -12.47 -3.29 -6.63
N ASP A 237 -12.94 -2.51 -7.59
CA ASP A 237 -14.20 -1.76 -7.47
C ASP A 237 -15.41 -2.72 -7.41
N GLU A 238 -15.40 -3.80 -8.19
CA GLU A 238 -16.40 -4.89 -8.11
C GLU A 238 -16.34 -5.61 -6.76
N MET A 239 -15.15 -5.83 -6.19
CA MET A 239 -15.00 -6.41 -4.85
C MET A 239 -15.59 -5.52 -3.76
N ARG A 240 -15.44 -4.19 -3.87
CA ARG A 240 -16.07 -3.23 -2.95
C ARG A 240 -17.59 -3.28 -3.05
N GLN A 241 -18.12 -3.24 -4.27
CA GLN A 241 -19.57 -3.27 -4.52
C GLN A 241 -20.23 -4.57 -4.04
N SER A 242 -19.54 -5.70 -4.17
CA SER A 242 -20.04 -7.01 -3.73
C SER A 242 -19.87 -7.29 -2.23
N GLY A 243 -19.19 -6.40 -1.47
CA GLY A 243 -18.87 -6.62 -0.07
C GLY A 243 -17.70 -7.58 0.18
N ALA A 244 -17.03 -8.06 -0.87
CA ALA A 244 -15.88 -8.97 -0.75
C ALA A 244 -14.72 -8.33 0.03
N VAL A 245 -14.46 -7.03 -0.18
CA VAL A 245 -13.45 -6.28 0.59
C VAL A 245 -13.75 -6.34 2.07
N GLN A 246 -14.97 -6.03 2.50
CA GLN A 246 -15.37 -6.07 3.92
C GLN A 246 -15.25 -7.49 4.49
N THR A 247 -15.62 -8.50 3.70
CA THR A 247 -15.47 -9.91 4.10
C THR A 247 -14.01 -10.28 4.36
N ILE A 248 -13.09 -9.79 3.53
CA ILE A 248 -11.65 -9.99 3.73
C ILE A 248 -11.19 -9.29 5.01
N PHE A 249 -11.51 -8.01 5.20
CA PHE A 249 -11.15 -7.28 6.41
C PHE A 249 -11.62 -7.98 7.69
N ASN A 250 -12.86 -8.46 7.73
CA ASN A 250 -13.43 -9.15 8.90
C ASN A 250 -12.74 -10.46 9.28
N ARG A 251 -11.88 -11.04 8.40
CA ARG A 251 -11.08 -12.24 8.74
C ARG A 251 -9.87 -11.90 9.59
N TYR A 252 -9.40 -10.66 9.56
CA TYR A 252 -8.11 -10.26 10.14
C TYR A 252 -8.24 -9.24 11.28
N LEU A 253 -9.33 -8.47 11.35
CA LEU A 253 -9.59 -7.41 12.33
C LEU A 253 -10.71 -7.78 13.28
#